data_d0af617b57c6dbbf9a4d2ce7616f42e5
#
_entry.id   d0af617b57c6dbbf9a4d2ce7616f42e5
#
_cell.length_a   1.000
_cell.length_b   1.000
_cell.length_c   1.000
_cell.angle_alpha   90.00
_cell.angle_beta   90.00
_cell.angle_gamma   90.00
#
_symmetry.space_group_name_H-M   'P 1'
#
loop_
_entity.id
_entity.type
_entity.pdbx_description
1 polymer ?
#
loop_
_entity_poly.entity_id
_entity_poly.type
_entity_poly.pdbx_seq_one_letter_code
_entity_poly.pdbx_strand_id
1 'polypeptide(L)'
;MSNSENRAEEIINARREVYGDRAERRREGLTTKAAALEGQANSLLNSARERASHIPFGPPILVGHHSEGRDRRYRAKISTDMGKGFGLLDQAQEARRQAQGVGGAISSDDPDALV
;
A
#
# COMPACT_ATOMS: atom_id res chain seq x y z
N MET A 1 44.74 -24.60 12.15
CA MET A 1 43.36 -24.18 11.88
C MET A 1 42.81 -25.00 10.74
N SER A 2 41.64 -25.50 10.96
CA SER A 2 40.98 -26.31 9.94
C SER A 2 40.36 -25.44 8.86
N ASN A 3 40.62 -25.74 7.57
CA ASN A 3 39.97 -25.08 6.45
C ASN A 3 38.46 -25.28 6.45
N SER A 4 37.99 -26.36 7.10
CA SER A 4 36.54 -26.66 7.18
C SER A 4 35.80 -25.68 8.10
N GLU A 5 36.43 -25.16 9.14
CA GLU A 5 35.83 -24.13 10.01
C GLU A 5 35.65 -22.82 9.27
N ASN A 6 36.64 -22.39 8.48
CA ASN A 6 36.58 -21.18 7.69
C ASN A 6 35.50 -21.31 6.62
N ARG A 7 35.34 -22.47 5.99
CA ARG A 7 34.28 -22.70 5.00
C ARG A 7 32.89 -22.65 5.62
N ALA A 8 32.73 -23.18 6.82
CA ALA A 8 31.45 -23.14 7.52
C ALA A 8 31.03 -21.70 7.82
N GLU A 9 31.97 -20.85 8.28
CA GLU A 9 31.70 -19.43 8.51
C GLU A 9 31.35 -18.69 7.23
N GLU A 10 32.07 -18.95 6.13
CA GLU A 10 31.79 -18.36 4.83
C GLU A 10 30.40 -18.74 4.33
N ILE A 11 29.99 -19.98 4.48
CA ILE A 11 28.64 -20.44 4.09
C ILE A 11 27.57 -19.76 4.92
N ILE A 12 27.77 -19.66 6.23
CA ILE A 12 26.81 -18.99 7.13
C ILE A 12 26.68 -17.52 6.77
N ASN A 13 27.79 -16.83 6.54
CA ASN A 13 27.80 -15.42 6.18
C ASN A 13 27.12 -15.19 4.81
N ALA A 14 27.38 -16.05 3.83
CA ALA A 14 26.74 -15.98 2.53
C ALA A 14 25.23 -16.17 2.64
N ARG A 15 24.76 -17.08 3.48
CA ARG A 15 23.33 -17.29 3.72
C ARG A 15 22.68 -16.09 4.36
N ARG A 16 23.34 -15.44 5.32
CA ARG A 16 22.86 -14.22 5.96
C ARG A 16 22.72 -13.07 4.96
N GLU A 17 23.72 -12.91 4.10
CA GLU A 17 23.69 -11.89 3.06
C GLU A 17 22.53 -12.12 2.07
N VAL A 18 22.34 -13.36 1.61
CA VAL A 18 21.25 -13.71 0.70
C VAL A 18 19.89 -13.46 1.36
N TYR A 19 19.75 -13.86 2.63
CA TYR A 19 18.51 -13.61 3.38
C TYR A 19 18.25 -12.11 3.53
N GLY A 20 19.27 -11.33 3.89
CA GLY A 20 19.17 -9.88 4.04
C GLY A 20 18.79 -9.20 2.73
N ASP A 21 19.40 -9.60 1.62
CA ASP A 21 19.09 -9.06 0.30
C ASP A 21 17.66 -9.36 -0.12
N ARG A 22 17.17 -10.56 0.16
CA ARG A 22 15.79 -10.94 -0.15
C ARG A 22 14.80 -10.15 0.70
N ALA A 23 15.07 -10.00 1.98
CA ALA A 23 14.24 -9.23 2.90
C ALA A 23 14.18 -7.77 2.47
N GLU A 24 15.32 -7.18 2.12
CA GLU A 24 15.40 -5.81 1.67
C GLU A 24 14.65 -5.58 0.37
N ARG A 25 14.82 -6.48 -0.61
CA ARG A 25 14.07 -6.40 -1.87
C ARG A 25 12.58 -6.51 -1.66
N ARG A 26 12.15 -7.38 -0.75
CA ARG A 26 10.73 -7.51 -0.41
C ARG A 26 10.20 -6.23 0.24
N ARG A 27 10.97 -5.65 1.16
CA ARG A 27 10.61 -4.39 1.80
C ARG A 27 10.51 -3.27 0.79
N GLU A 28 11.49 -3.14 -0.09
CA GLU A 28 11.49 -2.12 -1.16
C GLU A 28 10.29 -2.31 -2.09
N GLY A 29 9.99 -3.55 -2.47
CA GLY A 29 8.83 -3.86 -3.32
C GLY A 29 7.53 -3.46 -2.66
N LEU A 30 7.37 -3.76 -1.36
CA LEU A 30 6.18 -3.38 -0.60
C LEU A 30 6.09 -1.87 -0.41
N THR A 31 7.19 -1.20 -0.16
CA THR A 31 7.24 0.26 -0.03
C THR A 31 6.89 0.94 -1.36
N THR A 32 7.41 0.44 -2.47
CA THR A 32 7.09 0.94 -3.81
C THR A 32 5.62 0.74 -4.12
N LYS A 33 5.08 -0.43 -3.80
CA LYS A 33 3.65 -0.73 -3.96
C LYS A 33 2.79 0.24 -3.14
N ALA A 34 3.17 0.48 -1.89
CA ALA A 34 2.45 1.41 -1.02
C ALA A 34 2.47 2.83 -1.59
N ALA A 35 3.61 3.30 -2.07
CA ALA A 35 3.73 4.62 -2.67
C ALA A 35 2.87 4.76 -3.93
N ALA A 36 2.84 3.73 -4.78
CA ALA A 36 2.00 3.72 -5.97
C ALA A 36 0.51 3.77 -5.62
N LEU A 37 0.09 2.98 -4.62
CA LEU A 37 -1.29 2.98 -4.14
C LEU A 37 -1.69 4.33 -3.53
N GLU A 38 -0.81 4.94 -2.76
CA GLU A 38 -1.02 6.28 -2.20
C GLU A 38 -1.17 7.33 -3.30
N GLY A 39 -0.33 7.27 -4.33
CA GLY A 39 -0.42 8.17 -5.48
C GLY A 39 -1.75 8.03 -6.20
N GLN A 40 -2.19 6.80 -6.45
CA GLN A 40 -3.50 6.54 -7.07
C GLN A 40 -4.65 7.04 -6.18
N ALA A 41 -4.56 6.78 -4.87
CA ALA A 41 -5.56 7.22 -3.91
C ALA A 41 -5.66 8.74 -3.87
N ASN A 42 -4.54 9.42 -3.77
CA ASN A 42 -4.50 10.88 -3.70
C ASN A 42 -5.05 11.52 -4.98
N SER A 43 -4.70 10.97 -6.14
CA SER A 43 -5.20 11.43 -7.41
C SER A 43 -6.73 11.29 -7.49
N LEU A 44 -7.25 10.15 -7.07
CA LEU A 44 -8.69 9.88 -7.09
C LEU A 44 -9.44 10.73 -6.08
N LEU A 45 -8.91 10.88 -4.86
CA LEU A 45 -9.51 11.71 -3.82
C LEU A 45 -9.48 13.18 -4.19
N ASN A 46 -8.41 13.67 -4.80
CA ASN A 46 -8.32 15.05 -5.24
C ASN A 46 -9.33 15.34 -6.36
N SER A 47 -9.48 14.41 -7.32
CA SER A 47 -10.49 14.53 -8.37
C SER A 47 -11.90 14.55 -7.79
N ALA A 48 -12.17 13.69 -6.81
CA ALA A 48 -13.48 13.64 -6.16
C ALA A 48 -13.77 14.94 -5.40
N ARG A 49 -12.79 15.45 -4.67
CA ARG A 49 -12.92 16.72 -3.94
C ARG A 49 -13.14 17.90 -4.89
N GLU A 50 -12.44 17.93 -6.00
CA GLU A 50 -12.60 18.97 -7.01
C GLU A 50 -14.02 18.92 -7.58
N ARG A 51 -14.52 17.76 -7.93
CA ARG A 51 -15.91 17.59 -8.39
C ARG A 51 -16.91 18.04 -7.33
N ALA A 52 -16.65 17.67 -6.07
CA ALA A 52 -17.51 18.07 -4.95
C ALA A 52 -17.56 19.57 -4.76
N SER A 53 -16.46 20.28 -5.05
CA SER A 53 -16.40 21.73 -4.91
C SER A 53 -17.30 22.47 -5.91
N HIS A 54 -17.66 21.80 -7.01
CA HIS A 54 -18.58 22.37 -8.01
C HIS A 54 -20.05 22.21 -7.62
N ILE A 55 -20.34 21.43 -6.56
CA ILE A 55 -21.70 21.30 -6.03
C ILE A 55 -21.90 22.42 -5.02
N PRO A 56 -22.90 23.32 -5.22
CA PRO A 56 -23.16 24.35 -4.23
C PRO A 56 -23.47 23.76 -2.88
N PHE A 57 -22.87 24.30 -1.83
CA PHE A 57 -23.05 23.80 -0.48
C PHE A 57 -24.51 24.00 -0.03
N GLY A 58 -25.17 22.91 0.32
CA GLY A 58 -26.46 22.91 0.94
C GLY A 58 -27.71 22.77 0.06
N PRO A 59 -27.68 22.99 -1.27
CA PRO A 59 -28.93 22.83 -2.03
C PRO A 59 -29.28 21.33 -2.14
N PRO A 60 -30.53 20.96 -1.82
CA PRO A 60 -30.99 19.59 -2.02
C PRO A 60 -31.13 19.28 -3.50
N ILE A 61 -31.16 18.01 -3.85
CA ILE A 61 -31.51 17.57 -5.19
C ILE A 61 -32.99 17.90 -5.39
N LEU A 62 -33.29 18.61 -6.50
CA LEU A 62 -34.66 19.01 -6.82
C LEU A 62 -35.40 17.79 -7.36
N VAL A 63 -36.26 17.19 -6.54
CA VAL A 63 -37.07 16.04 -6.90
C VAL A 63 -38.06 16.43 -7.97
N GLY A 64 -38.13 15.61 -9.04
CA GLY A 64 -39.01 15.89 -10.18
C GLY A 64 -38.41 16.83 -11.20
N HIS A 65 -37.29 17.48 -10.93
CA HIS A 65 -36.60 18.31 -11.90
C HIS A 65 -35.94 17.46 -12.98
N HIS A 66 -35.86 17.94 -14.22
CA HIS A 66 -35.28 17.17 -15.34
C HIS A 66 -33.79 16.82 -15.11
N SER A 67 -33.08 17.54 -14.26
CA SER A 67 -31.66 17.29 -13.92
C SER A 67 -31.50 16.34 -12.74
N GLU A 68 -32.55 15.88 -12.08
CA GLU A 68 -32.48 15.06 -10.88
C GLU A 68 -31.62 13.81 -11.08
N GLY A 69 -31.88 13.05 -12.14
CA GLY A 69 -31.13 11.83 -12.41
C GLY A 69 -29.63 12.08 -12.63
N ARG A 70 -29.31 13.16 -13.35
CA ARG A 70 -27.93 13.57 -13.60
C ARG A 70 -27.24 13.99 -12.32
N ASP A 71 -27.92 14.78 -11.49
CA ASP A 71 -27.37 15.26 -10.23
C ASP A 71 -27.10 14.13 -9.26
N ARG A 72 -28.03 13.16 -9.18
CA ARG A 72 -27.84 11.96 -8.34
C ARG A 72 -26.67 11.12 -8.81
N ARG A 73 -26.53 10.92 -10.12
CA ARG A 73 -25.41 10.17 -10.69
C ARG A 73 -24.08 10.85 -10.44
N TYR A 74 -24.04 12.18 -10.55
CA TYR A 74 -22.83 12.96 -10.29
C TYR A 74 -22.39 12.82 -8.84
N ARG A 75 -23.31 12.98 -7.90
CA ARG A 75 -23.03 12.82 -6.46
C ARG A 75 -22.65 11.39 -6.12
N ALA A 76 -23.32 10.41 -6.72
CA ALA A 76 -22.98 9.00 -6.53
C ALA A 76 -21.58 8.66 -7.03
N LYS A 77 -21.18 9.24 -8.16
CA LYS A 77 -19.83 9.05 -8.70
C LYS A 77 -18.77 9.61 -7.73
N ILE A 78 -19.00 10.80 -7.18
CA ILE A 78 -18.09 11.39 -6.19
C ILE A 78 -17.96 10.47 -4.99
N SER A 79 -19.07 9.99 -4.44
CA SER A 79 -19.08 9.08 -3.31
C SER A 79 -18.34 7.77 -3.59
N THR A 80 -18.57 7.20 -4.78
CA THR A 80 -17.90 5.97 -5.22
C THR A 80 -16.39 6.18 -5.34
N ASP A 81 -15.97 7.29 -5.96
CA ASP A 81 -14.55 7.60 -6.14
C ASP A 81 -13.86 7.85 -4.81
N MET A 82 -14.51 8.51 -3.87
CA MET A 82 -13.98 8.69 -2.52
C MET A 82 -13.82 7.36 -1.81
N GLY A 83 -14.80 6.46 -1.91
CA GLY A 83 -14.72 5.12 -1.35
C GLY A 83 -13.56 4.32 -1.93
N LYS A 84 -13.36 4.38 -3.24
CA LYS A 84 -12.21 3.74 -3.90
C LYS A 84 -10.88 4.33 -3.43
N GLY A 85 -10.81 5.65 -3.30
CA GLY A 85 -9.62 6.33 -2.82
C GLY A 85 -9.25 5.89 -1.41
N PHE A 86 -10.20 5.86 -0.50
CA PHE A 86 -9.96 5.38 0.87
C PHE A 86 -9.59 3.91 0.90
N GLY A 87 -10.20 3.07 0.04
CA GLY A 87 -9.81 1.66 -0.09
C GLY A 87 -8.37 1.49 -0.53
N LEU A 88 -7.91 2.32 -1.47
CA LEU A 88 -6.51 2.31 -1.91
C LEU A 88 -5.56 2.74 -0.80
N LEU A 89 -5.95 3.73 0.02
CA LEU A 89 -5.16 4.13 1.19
C LEU A 89 -5.04 3.00 2.20
N ASP A 90 -6.12 2.25 2.43
CA ASP A 90 -6.09 1.10 3.33
C ASP A 90 -5.13 0.03 2.80
N GLN A 91 -5.15 -0.23 1.49
CA GLN A 91 -4.21 -1.17 0.87
C GLN A 91 -2.77 -0.67 0.98
N ALA A 92 -2.54 0.63 0.84
CA ALA A 92 -1.22 1.22 1.01
C ALA A 92 -0.71 1.05 2.44
N GLN A 93 -1.57 1.28 3.43
CA GLN A 93 -1.22 1.08 4.84
C GLN A 93 -0.87 -0.38 5.11
N GLU A 94 -1.63 -1.31 4.55
CA GLU A 94 -1.36 -2.74 4.69
C GLU A 94 -0.01 -3.10 4.09
N ALA A 95 0.32 -2.58 2.90
CA ALA A 95 1.60 -2.81 2.26
C ALA A 95 2.75 -2.25 3.11
N ARG A 96 2.59 -1.07 3.71
CA ARG A 96 3.59 -0.49 4.60
C ARG A 96 3.76 -1.31 5.87
N ARG A 97 2.66 -1.81 6.42
CA ARG A 97 2.71 -2.67 7.61
C ARG A 97 3.46 -3.96 7.30
N GLN A 98 3.20 -4.57 6.15
CA GLN A 98 3.94 -5.75 5.70
C GLN A 98 5.42 -5.44 5.50
N ALA A 99 5.76 -4.27 4.95
CA ALA A 99 7.14 -3.85 4.77
C ALA A 99 7.87 -3.71 6.11
N GLN A 100 7.19 -3.16 7.12
CA GLN A 100 7.75 -3.03 8.47
C GLN A 100 7.96 -4.39 9.12
N GLY A 101 7.12 -5.37 8.80
CA GLY A 101 7.25 -6.73 9.32
C GLY A 101 8.34 -7.56 8.66
N VAL A 102 8.87 -7.12 7.50
CA VAL A 102 9.92 -7.84 6.81
C VAL A 102 11.22 -7.75 7.61
N GLY A 103 11.79 -8.91 7.94
CA GLY A 103 13.00 -8.99 8.75
C GLY A 103 12.78 -8.85 10.24
N GLY A 104 11.57 -8.47 10.69
CA GLY A 104 11.23 -8.38 12.10
C GLY A 104 10.72 -9.68 12.69
N ALA A 105 10.13 -10.54 11.87
CA ALA A 105 9.67 -11.86 12.29
C ALA A 105 10.72 -12.91 11.93
N ILE A 106 11.08 -13.77 12.88
CA ILE A 106 12.01 -14.86 12.65
C ILE A 106 11.25 -15.97 11.92
N SER A 107 11.72 -16.34 10.73
CA SER A 107 11.17 -17.45 9.96
C SER A 107 12.15 -18.62 9.98
N SER A 108 11.67 -19.82 9.59
CA SER A 108 12.50 -20.99 9.50
C SER A 108 13.64 -20.86 8.48
N ASP A 109 13.53 -19.92 7.57
CA ASP A 109 14.54 -19.64 6.55
C ASP A 109 15.61 -18.67 7.03
N ASP A 110 15.39 -18.02 8.17
CA ASP A 110 16.34 -17.08 8.76
C ASP A 110 17.46 -17.87 9.45
N PRO A 111 18.74 -17.67 9.06
CA PRO A 111 19.86 -18.34 9.72
C PRO A 111 19.94 -18.07 11.23
N ASP A 112 19.48 -16.94 11.69
CA ASP A 112 19.51 -16.56 13.11
C ASP A 112 18.37 -17.22 13.90
N ALA A 113 17.36 -17.78 13.24
CA ALA A 113 16.27 -18.48 13.90
C ALA A 113 16.68 -19.79 14.56
N LEU A 114 17.83 -20.32 14.20
CA LEU A 114 18.36 -21.57 14.72
C LEU A 114 19.23 -21.40 15.98
N VAL A 115 19.41 -20.23 16.47
CA VAL A 115 20.25 -19.92 17.62
C VAL A 115 19.48 -20.05 18.93
#